data_d37d2dcaa14c142913b58ce6b6cde335
#
_entry.id   d37d2dcaa14c142913b58ce6b6cde335
#
_cell.length_a   1.000
_cell.length_b   1.000
_cell.length_c   1.000
_cell.angle_alpha   90.00
_cell.angle_beta   90.00
_cell.angle_gamma   90.00
#
_symmetry.space_group_name_H-M   'P 1'
#
loop_
_entity.id
_entity.type
_entity.pdbx_description
1 polymer ?
#
loop_
_entity_poly.entity_id
_entity_poly.type
_entity_poly.pdbx_seq_one_letter_code
_entity_poly.pdbx_strand_id
1 'polypeptide(L)'
;VFVSGAAGAVGSLVGQIAKAMGAARVIGSAGTPEKVQRLLELGFDAAFNYRDAPVRDQLKAAAHGNGIDVYFDNVGGEHLEAALAELNVGGRVALCGAISQYNATDATPAPRNLALAIGKQLTLRGFLVGGQRQHAAEFAGRMAAWLADGTVTYDETVVDGLENAPQAFMDLLDGANTGKMLVRI
;
A
#
# COMPACT_ATOMS: atom_id res chain seq x y z
N VAL A 1 -7.81 4.89 -6.84
CA VAL A 1 -6.55 4.20 -6.47
C VAL A 1 -6.79 3.32 -5.25
N PHE A 2 -6.26 2.10 -5.25
CA PHE A 2 -6.20 1.24 -4.06
C PHE A 2 -4.74 1.05 -3.64
N VAL A 3 -4.47 1.05 -2.33
CA VAL A 3 -3.15 0.83 -1.74
C VAL A 3 -3.27 -0.24 -0.67
N SER A 4 -2.56 -1.35 -0.80
CA SER A 4 -2.46 -2.37 0.25
C SER A 4 -1.30 -2.09 1.21
N GLY A 5 -1.41 -2.56 2.45
CA GLY A 5 -0.44 -2.24 3.50
C GLY A 5 -0.28 -0.73 3.69
N ALA A 6 -1.42 -0.03 3.60
CA ALA A 6 -1.46 1.42 3.45
C ALA A 6 -0.94 2.20 4.67
N ALA A 7 -0.95 1.62 5.88
CA ALA A 7 -0.46 2.28 7.09
C ALA A 7 1.06 2.12 7.33
N GLY A 8 1.76 1.39 6.46
CA GLY A 8 3.23 1.27 6.51
C GLY A 8 3.93 2.47 5.88
N ALA A 9 5.27 2.49 5.98
CA ALA A 9 6.12 3.58 5.51
C ALA A 9 5.89 3.94 4.02
N VAL A 10 5.71 2.95 3.16
CA VAL A 10 5.48 3.16 1.73
C VAL A 10 4.02 3.52 1.47
N GLY A 11 3.08 2.71 1.99
CA GLY A 11 1.67 2.83 1.66
C GLY A 11 1.05 4.16 2.11
N SER A 12 1.43 4.67 3.29
CA SER A 12 0.92 5.94 3.81
C SER A 12 1.32 7.14 2.93
N LEU A 13 2.53 7.12 2.41
CA LEU A 13 3.00 8.14 1.47
C LEU A 13 2.34 7.98 0.09
N VAL A 14 2.23 6.76 -0.42
CA VAL A 14 1.60 6.49 -1.74
C VAL A 14 0.18 7.03 -1.80
N GLY A 15 -0.62 6.83 -0.76
CA GLY A 15 -2.00 7.33 -0.74
C GLY A 15 -2.08 8.85 -0.78
N GLN A 16 -1.28 9.53 0.06
CA GLN A 16 -1.20 10.98 0.09
C GLN A 16 -0.67 11.55 -1.24
N ILE A 17 0.40 10.97 -1.79
CA ILE A 17 0.93 11.35 -3.11
C ILE A 17 -0.11 11.17 -4.21
N ALA A 18 -0.87 10.07 -4.19
CA ALA A 18 -1.94 9.85 -5.16
C ALA A 18 -3.00 10.98 -5.09
N LYS A 19 -3.38 11.41 -3.89
CA LYS A 19 -4.27 12.56 -3.69
C LYS A 19 -3.65 13.84 -4.23
N ALA A 20 -2.41 14.15 -3.86
CA ALA A 20 -1.68 15.34 -4.32
C ALA A 20 -1.51 15.36 -5.85
N MET A 21 -1.48 14.19 -6.49
CA MET A 21 -1.45 14.04 -7.95
C MET A 21 -2.83 14.00 -8.62
N GLY A 22 -3.91 14.25 -7.87
CA GLY A 22 -5.25 14.40 -8.41
C GLY A 22 -6.07 13.10 -8.49
N ALA A 23 -5.72 12.05 -7.74
CA ALA A 23 -6.58 10.88 -7.64
C ALA A 23 -7.93 11.25 -7.02
N ALA A 24 -9.01 11.00 -7.74
CA ALA A 24 -10.37 11.31 -7.30
C ALA A 24 -10.76 10.55 -6.03
N ARG A 25 -10.30 9.30 -5.91
CA ARG A 25 -10.56 8.44 -4.74
C ARG A 25 -9.34 7.57 -4.43
N VAL A 26 -8.95 7.54 -3.16
CA VAL A 26 -7.89 6.70 -2.62
C VAL A 26 -8.44 5.80 -1.53
N ILE A 27 -8.26 4.49 -1.69
CA ILE A 27 -8.71 3.45 -0.77
C ILE A 27 -7.49 2.78 -0.17
N GLY A 28 -7.48 2.56 1.15
CA GLY A 28 -6.39 1.90 1.84
C GLY A 28 -6.83 0.62 2.56
N SER A 29 -5.96 -0.38 2.67
CA SER A 29 -6.16 -1.50 3.60
C SER A 29 -5.06 -1.52 4.66
N ALA A 30 -5.46 -1.84 5.89
CA ALA A 30 -4.58 -1.97 7.06
C ALA A 30 -5.04 -3.13 7.93
N GLY A 31 -4.28 -3.49 8.96
CA GLY A 31 -4.54 -4.70 9.75
C GLY A 31 -5.11 -4.45 11.15
N THR A 32 -5.41 -3.20 11.52
CA THR A 32 -6.05 -2.86 12.79
C THR A 32 -6.99 -1.66 12.63
N PRO A 33 -8.01 -1.51 13.52
CA PRO A 33 -8.92 -0.37 13.50
C PRO A 33 -8.21 0.98 13.63
N GLU A 34 -7.18 1.06 14.50
CA GLU A 34 -6.41 2.30 14.72
C GLU A 34 -5.68 2.73 13.45
N LYS A 35 -5.12 1.77 12.71
CA LYS A 35 -4.47 2.03 11.42
C LYS A 35 -5.47 2.46 10.36
N VAL A 36 -6.65 1.86 10.33
CA VAL A 36 -7.74 2.30 9.45
C VAL A 36 -8.12 3.75 9.75
N GLN A 37 -8.32 4.08 11.02
CA GLN A 37 -8.61 5.46 11.43
C GLN A 37 -7.48 6.41 11.02
N ARG A 38 -6.22 6.00 11.21
CA ARG A 38 -5.07 6.82 10.80
C ARG A 38 -5.04 7.09 9.30
N LEU A 39 -5.41 6.12 8.47
CA LEU A 39 -5.51 6.32 7.01
C LEU A 39 -6.54 7.39 6.64
N LEU A 40 -7.71 7.40 7.31
CA LEU A 40 -8.72 8.42 7.08
C LEU A 40 -8.21 9.82 7.46
N GLU A 41 -7.46 9.94 8.58
CA GLU A 41 -6.79 11.17 8.99
C GLU A 41 -5.74 11.65 7.99
N LEU A 42 -5.05 10.72 7.30
CA LEU A 42 -4.08 11.01 6.24
C LEU A 42 -4.75 11.37 4.89
N GLY A 43 -6.09 11.48 4.86
CA GLY A 43 -6.83 11.91 3.68
C GLY A 43 -7.20 10.81 2.69
N PHE A 44 -7.12 9.53 3.09
CA PHE A 44 -7.74 8.47 2.31
C PHE A 44 -9.26 8.61 2.33
N ASP A 45 -9.91 8.44 1.19
CA ASP A 45 -11.36 8.58 1.06
C ASP A 45 -12.13 7.38 1.64
N ALA A 46 -11.47 6.24 1.75
CA ALA A 46 -11.96 5.05 2.43
C ALA A 46 -10.78 4.19 2.90
N ALA A 47 -10.99 3.48 4.00
CA ALA A 47 -10.04 2.51 4.50
C ALA A 47 -10.79 1.34 5.13
N PHE A 48 -10.17 0.15 5.13
CA PHE A 48 -10.76 -1.03 5.74
C PHE A 48 -9.70 -1.90 6.43
N ASN A 49 -10.13 -2.62 7.46
CA ASN A 49 -9.32 -3.64 8.11
C ASN A 49 -9.48 -4.96 7.37
N TYR A 50 -8.42 -5.42 6.71
CA TYR A 50 -8.46 -6.64 5.90
C TYR A 50 -8.70 -7.92 6.72
N ARG A 51 -8.63 -7.84 8.06
CA ARG A 51 -8.90 -8.97 8.96
C ARG A 51 -10.37 -9.14 9.29
N ASP A 52 -11.23 -8.14 9.05
CA ASP A 52 -12.62 -8.13 9.46
C ASP A 52 -13.53 -8.92 8.50
N ALA A 53 -13.18 -8.97 7.22
CA ALA A 53 -13.93 -9.67 6.18
C ALA A 53 -13.05 -9.92 4.95
N PRO A 54 -13.49 -10.74 3.96
CA PRO A 54 -12.75 -10.95 2.72
C PRO A 54 -12.37 -9.63 2.04
N VAL A 55 -11.10 -9.50 1.65
CA VAL A 55 -10.54 -8.26 1.07
C VAL A 55 -11.36 -7.80 -0.14
N ARG A 56 -11.80 -8.73 -0.98
CA ARG A 56 -12.59 -8.41 -2.17
C ARG A 56 -13.90 -7.71 -1.85
N ASP A 57 -14.63 -8.20 -0.86
CA ASP A 57 -15.95 -7.66 -0.50
C ASP A 57 -15.80 -6.25 0.08
N GLN A 58 -14.79 -6.06 0.92
CA GLN A 58 -14.47 -4.76 1.50
C GLN A 58 -14.00 -3.76 0.45
N LEU A 59 -13.11 -4.17 -0.48
CA LEU A 59 -12.63 -3.33 -1.55
C LEU A 59 -13.77 -2.92 -2.50
N LYS A 60 -14.64 -3.86 -2.87
CA LYS A 60 -15.82 -3.58 -3.69
C LYS A 60 -16.76 -2.57 -3.03
N ALA A 61 -17.02 -2.72 -1.74
CA ALA A 61 -17.81 -1.77 -0.97
C ALA A 61 -17.14 -0.38 -0.92
N ALA A 62 -15.84 -0.33 -0.62
CA ALA A 62 -15.07 0.91 -0.57
C ALA A 62 -14.97 1.62 -1.93
N ALA A 63 -14.97 0.89 -3.03
CA ALA A 63 -14.99 1.43 -4.38
C ALA A 63 -16.38 1.93 -4.83
N HIS A 64 -17.42 1.71 -4.05
CA HIS A 64 -18.81 2.13 -4.33
C HIS A 64 -19.32 1.68 -5.72
N GLY A 65 -18.90 0.52 -6.21
CA GLY A 65 -19.27 -0.02 -7.50
C GLY A 65 -18.57 0.62 -8.71
N ASN A 66 -17.70 1.62 -8.50
CA ASN A 66 -16.97 2.29 -9.58
C ASN A 66 -15.67 1.56 -9.97
N GLY A 67 -15.32 0.49 -9.27
CA GLY A 67 -14.04 -0.20 -9.45
C GLY A 67 -12.83 0.65 -9.05
N ILE A 68 -11.66 0.21 -9.46
CA ILE A 68 -10.39 0.92 -9.27
C ILE A 68 -9.61 0.98 -10.58
N ASP A 69 -8.81 2.04 -10.79
CA ASP A 69 -8.00 2.19 -12.01
C ASP A 69 -6.52 1.88 -11.77
N VAL A 70 -6.07 2.06 -10.54
CA VAL A 70 -4.68 1.82 -10.13
C VAL A 70 -4.66 1.07 -8.81
N TYR A 71 -3.85 0.03 -8.75
CA TYR A 71 -3.51 -0.67 -7.52
C TYR A 71 -2.01 -0.57 -7.23
N PHE A 72 -1.65 -0.09 -6.05
CA PHE A 72 -0.28 -0.12 -5.55
C PHE A 72 -0.15 -1.27 -4.55
N ASP A 73 0.59 -2.30 -4.95
CA ASP A 73 0.67 -3.57 -4.24
C ASP A 73 1.92 -3.66 -3.36
N ASN A 74 1.72 -3.66 -2.04
CA ASN A 74 2.76 -3.97 -1.04
C ASN A 74 2.61 -5.38 -0.45
N VAL A 75 1.48 -6.07 -0.69
CA VAL A 75 1.08 -7.27 0.05
C VAL A 75 1.07 -8.53 -0.80
N GLY A 76 0.60 -8.45 -2.05
CA GLY A 76 0.37 -9.64 -2.88
C GLY A 76 -0.84 -10.47 -2.42
N GLY A 77 -0.81 -11.79 -2.72
CA GLY A 77 -1.79 -12.76 -2.22
C GLY A 77 -3.25 -12.37 -2.47
N GLU A 78 -4.08 -12.46 -1.44
CA GLU A 78 -5.51 -12.15 -1.49
C GLU A 78 -5.78 -10.70 -1.94
N HIS A 79 -4.92 -9.75 -1.54
CA HIS A 79 -5.07 -8.35 -1.95
C HIS A 79 -4.91 -8.18 -3.46
N LEU A 80 -3.93 -8.86 -4.07
CA LEU A 80 -3.75 -8.83 -5.52
C LEU A 80 -4.93 -9.49 -6.23
N GLU A 81 -5.41 -10.64 -5.74
CA GLU A 81 -6.58 -11.33 -6.29
C GLU A 81 -7.83 -10.44 -6.23
N ALA A 82 -8.08 -9.78 -5.10
CA ALA A 82 -9.17 -8.84 -4.93
C ALA A 82 -9.06 -7.63 -5.88
N ALA A 83 -7.87 -7.05 -5.99
CA ALA A 83 -7.63 -5.93 -6.88
C ALA A 83 -7.86 -6.28 -8.35
N LEU A 84 -7.39 -7.45 -8.83
CA LEU A 84 -7.65 -7.92 -10.20
C LEU A 84 -9.15 -8.04 -10.49
N ALA A 85 -9.95 -8.45 -9.50
CA ALA A 85 -11.40 -8.53 -9.65
C ALA A 85 -12.06 -7.16 -9.76
N GLU A 86 -11.56 -6.14 -9.04
CA GLU A 86 -12.17 -4.81 -8.95
C GLU A 86 -11.55 -3.77 -9.90
N LEU A 87 -10.42 -4.08 -10.56
CA LEU A 87 -9.81 -3.18 -11.56
C LEU A 87 -10.72 -2.99 -12.77
N ASN A 88 -10.81 -1.75 -13.22
CA ASN A 88 -11.47 -1.35 -14.45
C ASN A 88 -10.67 -1.81 -15.68
N VAL A 89 -11.28 -1.80 -16.86
CA VAL A 89 -10.60 -2.05 -18.14
C VAL A 89 -9.47 -1.04 -18.32
N GLY A 90 -8.27 -1.51 -18.68
CA GLY A 90 -7.06 -0.68 -18.79
C GLY A 90 -6.41 -0.35 -17.44
N GLY A 91 -6.89 -0.95 -16.35
CA GLY A 91 -6.33 -0.75 -15.01
C GLY A 91 -4.86 -1.17 -14.89
N ARG A 92 -4.18 -0.59 -13.92
CA ARG A 92 -2.72 -0.75 -13.73
C ARG A 92 -2.40 -1.22 -12.32
N VAL A 93 -1.45 -2.14 -12.22
CA VAL A 93 -0.90 -2.63 -10.94
C VAL A 93 0.59 -2.32 -10.87
N ALA A 94 0.99 -1.59 -9.85
CA ALA A 94 2.38 -1.39 -9.47
C ALA A 94 2.74 -2.42 -8.38
N LEU A 95 3.50 -3.44 -8.77
CA LEU A 95 3.95 -4.50 -7.86
C LEU A 95 5.22 -4.02 -7.14
N CYS A 96 5.05 -3.50 -5.92
CA CYS A 96 6.12 -2.96 -5.08
C CYS A 96 6.67 -3.99 -4.10
N GLY A 97 5.80 -4.83 -3.54
CA GLY A 97 6.15 -5.84 -2.57
C GLY A 97 5.12 -6.95 -2.47
N ALA A 98 5.45 -7.99 -1.71
CA ALA A 98 4.60 -9.14 -1.48
C ALA A 98 4.77 -9.62 -0.03
N ILE A 99 4.56 -8.72 0.95
CA ILE A 99 4.89 -9.00 2.35
C ILE A 99 4.13 -10.21 2.92
N SER A 100 2.95 -10.53 2.39
CA SER A 100 2.22 -11.75 2.75
C SER A 100 2.97 -13.05 2.45
N GLN A 101 4.04 -12.97 1.65
CA GLN A 101 4.81 -14.13 1.20
C GLN A 101 6.20 -14.21 1.86
N TYR A 102 6.69 -13.14 2.50
CA TYR A 102 8.08 -13.08 2.96
C TYR A 102 8.41 -14.09 4.08
N ASN A 103 7.42 -14.40 4.93
CA ASN A 103 7.56 -15.38 6.01
C ASN A 103 6.92 -16.74 5.67
N ALA A 104 6.48 -16.94 4.43
CA ALA A 104 5.83 -18.19 4.03
C ALA A 104 6.85 -19.34 3.99
N THR A 105 6.51 -20.44 4.66
CA THR A 105 7.30 -21.69 4.65
C THR A 105 6.88 -22.62 3.53
N ASP A 106 5.68 -22.42 2.99
CA ASP A 106 5.10 -23.19 1.90
C ASP A 106 4.93 -22.34 0.65
N ALA A 107 4.69 -22.98 -0.48
CA ALA A 107 4.40 -22.28 -1.73
C ALA A 107 3.13 -21.41 -1.56
N THR A 108 3.29 -20.12 -1.76
CA THR A 108 2.16 -19.19 -1.70
C THR A 108 1.33 -19.30 -2.96
N PRO A 109 -0.01 -19.38 -2.84
CA PRO A 109 -0.87 -19.46 -4.01
C PRO A 109 -0.77 -18.17 -4.84
N ALA A 110 -0.66 -18.32 -6.15
CA ALA A 110 -0.82 -17.22 -7.09
C ALA A 110 -2.29 -16.78 -7.15
N PRO A 111 -2.58 -15.55 -7.62
CA PRO A 111 -3.95 -15.13 -7.87
C PRO A 111 -4.67 -16.09 -8.80
N ARG A 112 -5.79 -16.68 -8.35
CA ARG A 112 -6.57 -17.67 -9.12
C ARG A 112 -7.29 -17.04 -10.32
N ASN A 113 -7.41 -15.72 -10.33
CA ASN A 113 -8.15 -14.94 -11.30
C ASN A 113 -7.24 -14.11 -12.24
N LEU A 114 -5.96 -14.47 -12.39
CA LEU A 114 -5.02 -13.72 -13.24
C LEU A 114 -5.52 -13.61 -14.71
N ALA A 115 -6.31 -14.57 -15.18
CA ALA A 115 -6.92 -14.52 -16.50
C ALA A 115 -7.81 -13.28 -16.73
N LEU A 116 -8.33 -12.63 -15.67
CA LEU A 116 -9.06 -11.37 -15.79
C LEU A 116 -8.20 -10.26 -16.42
N ALA A 117 -6.88 -10.33 -16.28
CA ALA A 117 -5.96 -9.38 -16.88
C ALA A 117 -6.10 -9.33 -18.41
N ILE A 118 -6.43 -10.45 -19.06
CA ILE A 118 -6.65 -10.52 -20.51
C ILE A 118 -7.89 -9.72 -20.88
N GLY A 119 -9.06 -10.08 -20.33
CA GLY A 119 -10.33 -9.44 -20.67
C GLY A 119 -10.41 -7.98 -20.28
N LYS A 120 -9.73 -7.59 -19.19
CA LYS A 120 -9.67 -6.21 -18.72
C LYS A 120 -8.48 -5.42 -19.26
N GLN A 121 -7.60 -6.04 -20.06
CA GLN A 121 -6.40 -5.40 -20.65
C GLN A 121 -5.53 -4.73 -19.59
N LEU A 122 -5.28 -5.43 -18.47
CA LEU A 122 -4.55 -4.87 -17.34
C LEU A 122 -3.05 -4.82 -17.61
N THR A 123 -2.39 -3.82 -17.03
CA THR A 123 -0.92 -3.74 -16.96
C THR A 123 -0.46 -4.04 -15.54
N LEU A 124 0.32 -5.12 -15.37
CA LEU A 124 0.99 -5.44 -14.11
C LEU A 124 2.49 -5.20 -14.27
N ARG A 125 3.04 -4.32 -13.45
CA ARG A 125 4.47 -3.97 -13.54
C ARG A 125 5.16 -4.07 -12.19
N GLY A 126 6.14 -4.98 -12.10
CA GLY A 126 7.09 -5.00 -11.00
C GLY A 126 8.16 -3.92 -11.17
N PHE A 127 8.64 -3.37 -10.07
CA PHE A 127 9.72 -2.40 -10.07
C PHE A 127 10.55 -2.45 -8.80
N LEU A 128 11.80 -2.01 -8.91
CA LEU A 128 12.67 -1.67 -7.79
C LEU A 128 13.00 -0.18 -7.87
N VAL A 129 13.00 0.51 -6.73
CA VAL A 129 13.28 1.96 -6.67
C VAL A 129 14.66 2.30 -7.23
N GLY A 130 15.65 1.44 -7.05
CA GLY A 130 16.99 1.62 -7.61
C GLY A 130 17.03 1.72 -9.15
N GLY A 131 16.06 1.13 -9.84
CA GLY A 131 15.89 1.23 -11.29
C GLY A 131 15.17 2.50 -11.76
N GLN A 132 14.77 3.39 -10.84
CA GLN A 132 13.97 4.59 -11.14
C GLN A 132 14.72 5.90 -10.88
N ARG A 133 16.07 5.88 -10.93
CA ARG A 133 16.94 7.03 -10.59
C ARG A 133 16.67 8.27 -11.45
N GLN A 134 16.18 8.11 -12.67
CA GLN A 134 15.80 9.20 -13.56
C GLN A 134 14.70 10.11 -12.98
N HIS A 135 13.88 9.58 -12.04
CA HIS A 135 12.80 10.33 -11.38
C HIS A 135 13.22 10.94 -10.03
N ALA A 136 14.45 10.70 -9.56
CA ALA A 136 14.88 11.07 -8.20
C ALA A 136 14.83 12.59 -7.96
N ALA A 137 15.30 13.39 -8.91
CA ALA A 137 15.32 14.86 -8.77
C ALA A 137 13.90 15.45 -8.76
N GLU A 138 13.02 14.99 -9.66
CA GLU A 138 11.61 15.40 -9.69
C GLU A 138 10.91 15.01 -8.39
N PHE A 139 11.10 13.76 -7.95
CA PHE A 139 10.53 13.25 -6.71
C PHE A 139 10.98 14.09 -5.51
N ALA A 140 12.29 14.35 -5.37
CA ALA A 140 12.83 15.13 -4.26
C ALA A 140 12.25 16.56 -4.22
N GLY A 141 12.14 17.22 -5.38
CA GLY A 141 11.54 18.55 -5.46
C GLY A 141 10.07 18.59 -5.06
N ARG A 142 9.26 17.65 -5.55
CA ARG A 142 7.84 17.56 -5.19
C ARG A 142 7.64 17.22 -3.71
N MET A 143 8.38 16.22 -3.21
CA MET A 143 8.29 15.82 -1.80
C MET A 143 8.70 16.95 -0.85
N ALA A 144 9.76 17.69 -1.17
CA ALA A 144 10.17 18.84 -0.35
C ALA A 144 9.05 19.90 -0.26
N ALA A 145 8.37 20.18 -1.37
CA ALA A 145 7.24 21.12 -1.38
C ALA A 145 6.06 20.59 -0.57
N TRP A 146 5.64 19.34 -0.80
CA TRP A 146 4.49 18.73 -0.11
C TRP A 146 4.72 18.54 1.39
N LEU A 147 5.95 18.27 1.83
CA LEU A 147 6.29 18.22 3.25
C LEU A 147 6.29 19.60 3.88
N ALA A 148 6.77 20.62 3.15
CA ALA A 148 6.83 22.00 3.67
C ALA A 148 5.45 22.64 3.84
N ASP A 149 4.50 22.34 2.96
CA ASP A 149 3.13 22.87 3.01
C ASP A 149 2.13 21.94 3.76
N GLY A 150 2.58 20.76 4.21
CA GLY A 150 1.77 19.81 4.95
C GLY A 150 0.82 18.97 4.09
N THR A 151 0.94 19.03 2.74
CA THR A 151 0.17 18.18 1.82
C THR A 151 0.48 16.70 2.04
N VAL A 152 1.73 16.38 2.37
CA VAL A 152 2.19 15.04 2.74
C VAL A 152 2.81 15.10 4.13
N THR A 153 2.41 14.17 4.99
CA THR A 153 2.99 13.96 6.32
C THR A 153 3.49 12.52 6.43
N TYR A 154 4.30 12.24 7.45
CA TYR A 154 4.79 10.89 7.69
C TYR A 154 4.72 10.52 9.17
N ASP A 155 4.57 9.22 9.41
CA ASP A 155 4.59 8.65 10.75
C ASP A 155 5.85 7.80 10.92
N GLU A 156 6.36 7.78 12.14
CA GLU A 156 7.51 6.97 12.52
C GLU A 156 7.20 6.19 13.80
N THR A 157 7.59 4.92 13.81
CA THR A 157 7.64 4.09 15.01
C THR A 157 9.09 3.96 15.40
N VAL A 158 9.49 4.57 16.53
CA VAL A 158 10.89 4.60 16.98
C VAL A 158 11.09 3.62 18.12
N VAL A 159 12.10 2.75 17.99
CA VAL A 159 12.57 1.83 19.04
C VAL A 159 13.95 2.27 19.46
N ASP A 160 14.19 2.43 20.77
CA ASP A 160 15.49 2.85 21.30
C ASP A 160 16.41 1.65 21.51
N GLY A 161 17.69 1.83 21.20
CA GLY A 161 18.77 0.88 21.40
C GLY A 161 19.00 -0.09 20.24
N LEU A 162 20.24 -0.19 19.79
CA LEU A 162 20.62 -1.11 18.70
C LEU A 162 20.34 -2.58 19.05
N GLU A 163 20.42 -2.95 20.32
CA GLU A 163 20.10 -4.29 20.83
C GLU A 163 18.65 -4.72 20.54
N ASN A 164 17.74 -3.75 20.39
CA ASN A 164 16.33 -3.99 20.08
C ASN A 164 16.04 -4.09 18.57
N ALA A 165 17.03 -3.88 17.69
CA ALA A 165 16.85 -3.95 16.24
C ALA A 165 16.29 -5.30 15.73
N PRO A 166 16.73 -6.47 16.25
CA PRO A 166 16.14 -7.75 15.84
C PRO A 166 14.65 -7.85 16.16
N GLN A 167 14.23 -7.39 17.35
CA GLN A 167 12.81 -7.39 17.74
C GLN A 167 12.01 -6.41 16.89
N ALA A 168 12.53 -5.19 16.68
CA ALA A 168 11.88 -4.21 15.80
C ALA A 168 11.70 -4.73 14.37
N PHE A 169 12.63 -5.54 13.87
CA PHE A 169 12.50 -6.19 12.56
C PHE A 169 11.40 -7.26 12.55
N MET A 170 11.30 -8.08 13.60
CA MET A 170 10.20 -9.04 13.73
C MET A 170 8.83 -8.31 13.82
N ASP A 171 8.75 -7.29 14.65
CA ASP A 171 7.57 -6.46 14.83
C ASP A 171 7.12 -5.79 13.50
N LEU A 172 8.09 -5.36 12.67
CA LEU A 172 7.81 -4.83 11.34
C LEU A 172 7.13 -5.88 10.44
N LEU A 173 7.62 -7.13 10.44
CA LEU A 173 7.06 -8.22 9.63
C LEU A 173 5.67 -8.62 10.13
N ASP A 174 5.42 -8.53 11.43
CA ASP A 174 4.12 -8.77 12.05
C ASP A 174 3.15 -7.57 11.90
N GLY A 175 3.66 -6.46 11.35
CA GLY A 175 2.88 -5.25 11.12
C GLY A 175 2.54 -4.49 12.40
N ALA A 176 3.40 -4.48 13.41
CA ALA A 176 3.17 -3.74 14.65
C ALA A 176 3.36 -2.21 14.48
N ASN A 177 4.19 -1.78 13.52
CA ASN A 177 4.48 -0.37 13.28
C ASN A 177 3.37 0.37 12.54
N THR A 178 3.28 1.67 12.79
CA THR A 178 2.60 2.65 11.91
C THR A 178 3.67 3.54 11.29
N GLY A 179 3.59 3.78 9.97
CA GLY A 179 4.63 4.51 9.27
C GLY A 179 5.96 3.76 9.19
N LYS A 180 7.06 4.50 9.29
CA LYS A 180 8.43 3.95 9.19
C LYS A 180 8.92 3.43 10.53
N MET A 181 9.32 2.15 10.59
CA MET A 181 10.05 1.60 11.73
C MET A 181 11.50 2.12 11.71
N LEU A 182 11.95 2.69 12.82
CA LEU A 182 13.30 3.21 13.04
C LEU A 182 13.88 2.64 14.33
N VAL A 183 15.19 2.42 14.36
CA VAL A 183 15.94 2.12 15.58
C VAL A 183 16.87 3.29 15.85
N ARG A 184 16.72 3.91 17.02
CA ARG A 184 17.57 5.01 17.48
C ARG A 184 18.76 4.41 18.23
N ILE A 185 19.97 4.73 17.80
CA ILE A 185 21.26 4.33 18.40
C ILE A 185 21.90 5.48 19.16
#